data_b3a39149de63aa67973aa5053e505213
#
_entry.id   b3a39149de63aa67973aa5053e505213
#
_cell.length_a   1.000
_cell.length_b   1.000
_cell.length_c   1.000
_cell.angle_alpha   90.00
_cell.angle_beta   90.00
_cell.angle_gamma   90.00
#
_symmetry.space_group_name_H-M   'P 1'
#
loop_
_entity.id
_entity.type
_entity.pdbx_description
1 polymer ?
#
loop_
_entity_poly.entity_id
_entity_poly.type
_entity_poly.pdbx_seq_one_letter_code
_entity_poly.pdbx_strand_id
1 'polypeptide(L)'
;MSFISRYLALHYSNFVNALTRITEQPLGNLMTIVVIGIALALPAGLRVMVNNLSVMSESWDTAADFTIYLEMTVDEKSANELARSIEQRSDVSSAILIDRVEALVEFQNYSGFGEALETLEENPLPHALIISPTGGPNSDLSELAMALEAMETTALVQLDTAWVERLRSILELVLRVVDIVTVLLGFGVIVVIGNTIRLEINNRQDEIEVIKLVGGSNGYVRRPFLYSGFWYGFGGGIIAVFTIWGALGLVSSSATSLAQLYDSDYRLIGLSIKETLVLLGTGALLGWSGAAIATVRHLRDADPE
;
A
#
# COMPACT_ATOMS: atom_id res chain seq x y z
N MET A 1 -0.58 13.47 -49.00
CA MET A 1 -0.64 13.09 -47.58
C MET A 1 -1.26 11.72 -47.47
N SER A 2 -0.58 10.76 -46.84
CA SER A 2 -1.09 9.41 -46.72
C SER A 2 -2.33 9.38 -45.83
N PHE A 3 -3.22 8.41 -46.04
CA PHE A 3 -4.43 8.19 -45.21
C PHE A 3 -4.09 8.14 -43.69
N ILE A 4 -2.96 7.54 -43.37
CA ILE A 4 -2.42 7.43 -42.02
C ILE A 4 -2.09 8.79 -41.41
N SER A 5 -1.47 9.72 -42.17
CA SER A 5 -1.13 11.04 -41.64
C SER A 5 -2.36 11.91 -41.35
N ARG A 6 -3.42 11.79 -42.17
CA ARG A 6 -4.71 12.44 -41.89
C ARG A 6 -5.39 11.88 -40.66
N TYR A 7 -5.37 10.55 -40.50
CA TYR A 7 -5.97 9.89 -39.35
C TYR A 7 -5.29 10.31 -38.05
N LEU A 8 -3.95 10.31 -38.01
CA LEU A 8 -3.16 10.75 -36.87
C LEU A 8 -3.37 12.24 -36.55
N ALA A 9 -3.44 13.09 -37.55
CA ALA A 9 -3.69 14.52 -37.37
C ALA A 9 -5.07 14.78 -36.74
N LEU A 10 -6.11 14.04 -37.14
CA LEU A 10 -7.44 14.14 -36.56
C LEU A 10 -7.46 13.69 -35.07
N HIS A 11 -6.76 12.62 -34.73
CA HIS A 11 -6.68 12.16 -33.34
C HIS A 11 -5.91 13.17 -32.48
N TYR A 12 -4.78 13.70 -32.98
CA TYR A 12 -4.02 14.73 -32.27
C TYR A 12 -4.85 16.00 -32.05
N SER A 13 -5.54 16.48 -33.10
CA SER A 13 -6.42 17.65 -33.01
C SER A 13 -7.52 17.46 -31.97
N ASN A 14 -8.21 16.29 -31.97
CA ASN A 14 -9.25 15.99 -30.99
C ASN A 14 -8.70 15.91 -29.57
N PHE A 15 -7.51 15.35 -29.38
CA PHE A 15 -6.84 15.23 -28.08
C PHE A 15 -6.49 16.61 -27.48
N VAL A 16 -5.91 17.50 -28.30
CA VAL A 16 -5.56 18.87 -27.88
C VAL A 16 -6.82 19.71 -27.67
N ASN A 17 -7.79 19.64 -28.61
CA ASN A 17 -9.05 20.37 -28.47
C ASN A 17 -9.86 19.94 -27.24
N ALA A 18 -9.83 18.67 -26.86
CA ALA A 18 -10.47 18.21 -25.62
C ALA A 18 -9.86 18.88 -24.38
N LEU A 19 -8.54 19.07 -24.37
CA LEU A 19 -7.86 19.78 -23.28
C LEU A 19 -8.28 21.27 -23.23
N THR A 20 -8.32 21.95 -24.39
CA THR A 20 -8.75 23.35 -24.48
C THR A 20 -10.20 23.50 -23.99
N ARG A 21 -11.09 22.57 -24.32
CA ARG A 21 -12.48 22.57 -23.87
C ARG A 21 -12.64 22.51 -22.34
N ILE A 22 -11.77 21.77 -21.66
CA ILE A 22 -11.76 21.72 -20.19
C ILE A 22 -11.49 23.10 -19.59
N THR A 23 -10.73 23.95 -20.29
CA THR A 23 -10.43 25.32 -19.85
C THR A 23 -11.54 26.34 -20.15
N GLU A 24 -12.54 26.00 -20.96
CA GLU A 24 -13.68 26.89 -21.27
C GLU A 24 -14.65 27.05 -20.08
N GLN A 25 -14.83 26.01 -19.25
CA GLN A 25 -15.62 26.05 -18.02
C GLN A 25 -14.77 25.62 -16.81
N PRO A 26 -13.82 26.47 -16.37
CA PRO A 26 -12.76 26.05 -15.47
C PRO A 26 -13.25 25.58 -14.12
N LEU A 27 -14.25 26.26 -13.52
CA LEU A 27 -14.74 25.91 -12.18
C LEU A 27 -15.45 24.55 -12.15
N GLY A 28 -16.36 24.28 -13.07
CA GLY A 28 -17.11 23.01 -13.10
C GLY A 28 -16.20 21.82 -13.42
N ASN A 29 -15.32 22.00 -14.39
CA ASN A 29 -14.39 20.96 -14.82
C ASN A 29 -13.33 20.68 -13.74
N LEU A 30 -12.79 21.72 -13.09
CA LEU A 30 -11.88 21.58 -11.96
C LEU A 30 -12.50 20.83 -10.80
N MET A 31 -13.75 21.18 -10.42
CA MET A 31 -14.46 20.44 -9.36
C MET A 31 -14.60 18.96 -9.68
N THR A 32 -14.96 18.62 -10.93
CA THR A 32 -15.02 17.21 -11.37
C THR A 32 -13.67 16.52 -11.25
N ILE A 33 -12.58 17.16 -11.71
CA ILE A 33 -11.22 16.62 -11.64
C ILE A 33 -10.79 16.44 -10.17
N VAL A 34 -11.11 17.40 -9.28
CA VAL A 34 -10.81 17.29 -7.84
C VAL A 34 -11.55 16.13 -7.19
N VAL A 35 -12.85 15.97 -7.48
CA VAL A 35 -13.64 14.85 -6.94
C VAL A 35 -13.08 13.50 -7.38
N ILE A 36 -12.70 13.37 -8.67
CA ILE A 36 -12.04 12.18 -9.19
C ILE A 36 -10.70 11.97 -8.49
N GLY A 37 -9.92 13.06 -8.30
CA GLY A 37 -8.64 13.03 -7.62
C GLY A 37 -8.74 12.52 -6.19
N ILE A 38 -9.70 13.01 -5.41
CA ILE A 38 -9.94 12.55 -4.04
C ILE A 38 -10.38 11.07 -4.04
N ALA A 39 -11.26 10.68 -4.96
CA ALA A 39 -11.73 9.30 -5.08
C ALA A 39 -10.60 8.31 -5.42
N LEU A 40 -9.61 8.73 -6.20
CA LEU A 40 -8.42 7.92 -6.52
C LEU A 40 -7.35 8.00 -5.41
N ALA A 41 -7.19 9.15 -4.76
CA ALA A 41 -6.18 9.38 -3.73
C ALA A 41 -6.44 8.52 -2.47
N LEU A 42 -7.72 8.37 -2.09
CA LEU A 42 -8.08 7.70 -0.86
C LEU A 42 -7.61 6.23 -0.83
N PRO A 43 -7.99 5.35 -1.77
CA PRO A 43 -7.53 3.96 -1.75
C PRO A 43 -6.02 3.83 -2.01
N ALA A 44 -5.46 4.66 -2.90
CA ALA A 44 -4.04 4.63 -3.17
C ALA A 44 -3.21 5.10 -1.96
N GLY A 45 -3.66 6.13 -1.25
CA GLY A 45 -3.04 6.60 -0.01
C GLY A 45 -3.12 5.58 1.12
N LEU A 46 -4.28 4.91 1.29
CA LEU A 46 -4.42 3.81 2.25
C LEU A 46 -3.47 2.65 1.92
N ARG A 47 -3.31 2.30 0.65
CA ARG A 47 -2.38 1.24 0.25
C ARG A 47 -0.93 1.62 0.56
N VAL A 48 -0.52 2.88 0.30
CA VAL A 48 0.79 3.40 0.68
C VAL A 48 0.97 3.34 2.20
N MET A 49 -0.06 3.71 2.98
CA MET A 49 0.00 3.65 4.44
C MET A 49 0.18 2.21 4.95
N VAL A 50 -0.60 1.25 4.43
CA VAL A 50 -0.47 -0.17 4.81
C VAL A 50 0.92 -0.70 4.44
N ASN A 51 1.42 -0.36 3.25
CA ASN A 51 2.77 -0.78 2.83
C ASN A 51 3.86 -0.22 3.77
N ASN A 52 3.72 1.03 4.22
CA ASN A 52 4.63 1.62 5.20
C ASN A 52 4.55 0.92 6.56
N LEU A 53 3.35 0.54 7.01
CA LEU A 53 3.18 -0.23 8.24
C LEU A 53 3.78 -1.64 8.13
N SER A 54 3.64 -2.29 6.97
CA SER A 54 4.26 -3.60 6.72
C SER A 54 5.79 -3.52 6.78
N VAL A 55 6.39 -2.51 6.15
CA VAL A 55 7.85 -2.31 6.19
C VAL A 55 8.33 -1.98 7.60
N MET A 56 7.57 -1.19 8.37
CA MET A 56 7.87 -0.99 9.80
C MET A 56 7.82 -2.29 10.58
N SER A 57 6.84 -3.16 10.31
CA SER A 57 6.74 -4.45 11.00
C SER A 57 7.84 -5.43 10.59
N GLU A 58 8.38 -5.31 9.38
CA GLU A 58 9.55 -6.09 8.94
C GLU A 58 10.85 -5.64 9.63
N SER A 59 10.97 -4.37 10.01
CA SER A 59 12.11 -3.91 10.84
C SER A 59 12.02 -4.39 12.30
N TRP A 60 10.89 -4.91 12.72
CA TRP A 60 10.71 -5.67 13.97
C TRP A 60 10.98 -7.16 13.76
N ASP A 61 11.86 -7.50 12.80
CA ASP A 61 12.26 -8.88 12.45
C ASP A 61 12.96 -9.63 13.60
N THR A 62 13.40 -8.91 14.64
CA THR A 62 13.68 -9.50 15.96
C THR A 62 12.46 -10.19 16.60
N ALA A 63 11.26 -9.97 16.05
CA ALA A 63 10.03 -10.59 16.56
C ALA A 63 9.76 -12.01 16.02
N ALA A 64 10.55 -12.49 15.08
CA ALA A 64 10.58 -13.90 14.67
C ALA A 64 11.67 -14.68 15.42
N ASP A 65 12.32 -14.03 16.40
CA ASP A 65 13.36 -14.67 17.20
C ASP A 65 12.75 -15.75 18.10
N PHE A 66 13.46 -16.87 18.19
CA PHE A 66 13.17 -17.89 19.20
C PHE A 66 13.84 -17.49 20.49
N THR A 67 13.13 -17.46 21.57
CA THR A 67 13.73 -17.42 22.89
C THR A 67 13.78 -18.85 23.44
N ILE A 68 14.97 -19.38 23.63
CA ILE A 68 15.18 -20.66 24.26
C ILE A 68 15.59 -20.42 25.71
N TYR A 69 14.82 -20.93 26.62
CA TYR A 69 15.19 -20.99 28.03
C TYR A 69 15.91 -22.32 28.29
N LEU A 70 17.13 -22.22 28.81
CA LEU A 70 17.94 -23.39 29.09
C LEU A 70 17.55 -24.01 30.47
N GLU A 71 17.90 -25.27 30.67
CA GLU A 71 17.75 -25.91 31.96
C GLU A 71 18.58 -25.18 33.04
N MET A 72 18.07 -25.12 34.27
CA MET A 72 18.75 -24.44 35.39
C MET A 72 20.12 -25.03 35.74
N THR A 73 20.38 -26.23 35.29
CA THR A 73 21.63 -26.97 35.49
C THR A 73 22.73 -26.56 34.54
N VAL A 74 22.39 -25.83 33.47
CA VAL A 74 23.36 -25.39 32.43
C VAL A 74 24.17 -24.21 32.97
N ASP A 75 25.51 -24.33 32.94
CA ASP A 75 26.41 -23.26 33.30
C ASP A 75 26.66 -22.32 32.12
N GLU A 76 27.16 -21.12 32.40
CA GLU A 76 27.37 -20.05 31.39
C GLU A 76 28.33 -20.51 30.28
N LYS A 77 29.34 -21.35 30.61
CA LYS A 77 30.30 -21.85 29.60
C LYS A 77 29.61 -22.76 28.60
N SER A 78 28.81 -23.71 29.10
CA SER A 78 28.03 -24.64 28.27
C SER A 78 26.97 -23.90 27.45
N ALA A 79 26.34 -22.87 28.01
CA ALA A 79 25.40 -22.01 27.31
C ALA A 79 26.07 -21.25 26.13
N ASN A 80 27.28 -20.72 26.35
CA ASN A 80 28.07 -20.08 25.27
C ASN A 80 28.51 -21.07 24.18
N GLU A 81 28.89 -22.31 24.55
CA GLU A 81 29.24 -23.34 23.58
C GLU A 81 28.01 -23.74 22.74
N LEU A 82 26.84 -23.84 23.38
CA LEU A 82 25.58 -24.11 22.71
C LEU A 82 25.20 -22.97 21.76
N ALA A 83 25.30 -21.72 22.18
CA ALA A 83 25.02 -20.56 21.33
C ALA A 83 25.86 -20.59 20.05
N ARG A 84 27.18 -20.84 20.17
CA ARG A 84 28.08 -20.96 19.01
C ARG A 84 27.76 -22.15 18.11
N SER A 85 27.30 -23.27 18.69
CA SER A 85 26.92 -24.44 17.89
C SER A 85 25.64 -24.19 17.08
N ILE A 86 24.69 -23.45 17.65
CA ILE A 86 23.44 -23.05 17.00
C ILE A 86 23.73 -22.01 15.91
N GLU A 87 24.60 -21.04 16.16
CA GLU A 87 24.98 -20.00 15.19
C GLU A 87 25.68 -20.60 13.92
N GLN A 88 26.32 -21.77 14.04
CA GLN A 88 26.93 -22.47 12.90
C GLN A 88 25.93 -23.17 11.98
N ARG A 89 24.65 -23.22 12.34
CA ARG A 89 23.60 -23.81 11.50
C ARG A 89 23.29 -22.88 10.32
N SER A 90 22.99 -23.45 9.17
CA SER A 90 22.64 -22.71 7.96
C SER A 90 21.28 -22.01 8.00
N ASP A 91 20.41 -22.45 8.91
CA ASP A 91 19.05 -21.94 9.14
C ASP A 91 19.00 -20.88 10.25
N VAL A 92 20.14 -20.53 10.86
CA VAL A 92 20.28 -19.51 11.92
C VAL A 92 21.16 -18.36 11.43
N SER A 93 20.74 -17.14 11.65
CA SER A 93 21.46 -15.90 11.34
C SER A 93 22.32 -15.43 12.51
N SER A 94 21.79 -15.53 13.74
CA SER A 94 22.51 -15.18 14.96
C SER A 94 21.95 -15.95 16.16
N ALA A 95 22.79 -16.17 17.18
CA ALA A 95 22.41 -16.74 18.46
C ALA A 95 23.09 -15.95 19.59
N ILE A 96 22.28 -15.20 20.36
CA ILE A 96 22.77 -14.31 21.41
C ILE A 96 22.43 -14.92 22.77
N LEU A 97 23.43 -15.09 23.63
CA LEU A 97 23.22 -15.54 25.01
C LEU A 97 22.87 -14.35 25.90
N ILE A 98 21.77 -14.47 26.62
CA ILE A 98 21.44 -13.63 27.76
C ILE A 98 21.72 -14.44 29.02
N ASP A 99 22.68 -13.98 29.82
CA ASP A 99 23.02 -14.67 31.06
C ASP A 99 21.95 -14.43 32.14
N ARG A 100 21.97 -15.22 33.21
CA ARG A 100 20.99 -15.12 34.31
C ARG A 100 20.97 -13.77 35.00
N VAL A 101 22.12 -13.10 35.09
CA VAL A 101 22.26 -11.83 35.79
C VAL A 101 21.68 -10.72 34.92
N GLU A 102 22.01 -10.74 33.63
CA GLU A 102 21.48 -9.83 32.63
C GLU A 102 19.95 -10.00 32.51
N ALA A 103 19.47 -11.24 32.39
CA ALA A 103 18.04 -11.57 32.37
C ALA A 103 17.31 -11.03 33.60
N LEU A 104 17.89 -11.13 34.78
CA LEU A 104 17.29 -10.63 36.03
C LEU A 104 17.20 -9.09 36.00
N VAL A 105 18.26 -8.42 35.60
CA VAL A 105 18.29 -6.93 35.51
C VAL A 105 17.25 -6.43 34.50
N GLU A 106 17.16 -7.09 33.36
CA GLU A 106 16.19 -6.75 32.33
C GLU A 106 14.76 -6.98 32.83
N PHE A 107 14.51 -8.12 33.42
CA PHE A 107 13.20 -8.45 33.98
C PHE A 107 12.78 -7.47 35.10
N GLN A 108 13.70 -7.08 36.00
CA GLN A 108 13.45 -6.08 37.04
C GLN A 108 13.03 -4.72 36.46
N ASN A 109 13.69 -4.29 35.38
CA ASN A 109 13.42 -3.01 34.76
C ASN A 109 12.09 -2.95 33.99
N TYR A 110 11.70 -4.06 33.33
CA TYR A 110 10.59 -4.03 32.38
C TYR A 110 9.34 -4.80 32.79
N SER A 111 9.43 -5.74 33.76
CA SER A 111 8.28 -6.56 34.15
C SER A 111 7.30 -5.89 35.12
N GLY A 112 7.72 -4.83 35.82
CA GLY A 112 6.97 -4.24 36.93
C GLY A 112 6.97 -5.07 38.22
N PHE A 113 7.67 -6.21 38.25
CA PHE A 113 7.80 -7.10 39.40
C PHE A 113 9.17 -7.00 40.11
N GLY A 114 9.95 -5.93 39.83
CA GLY A 114 11.30 -5.76 40.35
C GLY A 114 11.40 -5.90 41.87
N GLU A 115 10.53 -5.22 42.63
CA GLU A 115 10.50 -5.29 44.09
C GLU A 115 10.20 -6.72 44.61
N ALA A 116 9.38 -7.51 43.92
CA ALA A 116 9.08 -8.88 44.32
C ALA A 116 10.28 -9.80 44.12
N LEU A 117 11.10 -9.56 43.09
CA LEU A 117 12.31 -10.35 42.82
C LEU A 117 13.43 -10.09 43.83
N GLU A 118 13.51 -8.87 44.36
CA GLU A 118 14.48 -8.52 45.40
C GLU A 118 14.26 -9.34 46.72
N THR A 119 13.09 -9.87 46.91
CA THR A 119 12.78 -10.71 48.08
C THR A 119 13.20 -12.18 47.94
N LEU A 120 13.65 -12.61 46.75
CA LEU A 120 14.11 -13.97 46.51
C LEU A 120 15.59 -14.12 46.91
N GLU A 121 15.91 -15.23 47.59
CA GLU A 121 17.28 -15.52 48.03
C GLU A 121 18.19 -15.93 46.83
N GLU A 122 17.61 -16.53 45.78
CA GLU A 122 18.34 -16.98 44.60
C GLU A 122 17.64 -16.46 43.31
N ASN A 123 18.45 -16.26 42.26
CA ASN A 123 17.93 -15.88 40.94
C ASN A 123 17.14 -17.03 40.31
N PRO A 124 15.81 -16.89 40.09
CA PRO A 124 14.97 -17.94 39.56
C PRO A 124 15.03 -18.06 38.05
N LEU A 125 15.73 -17.16 37.36
CA LEU A 125 15.78 -17.11 35.89
C LEU A 125 16.87 -18.03 35.35
N PRO A 126 16.61 -18.82 34.30
CA PRO A 126 17.61 -19.59 33.58
C PRO A 126 18.43 -18.70 32.63
N HIS A 127 19.47 -19.25 32.03
CA HIS A 127 20.07 -18.66 30.84
C HIS A 127 19.09 -18.73 29.69
N ALA A 128 19.07 -17.68 28.85
CA ALA A 128 18.25 -17.63 27.64
C ALA A 128 19.11 -17.42 26.40
N LEU A 129 18.70 -18.03 25.30
CA LEU A 129 19.29 -17.79 23.98
C LEU A 129 18.24 -17.15 23.08
N ILE A 130 18.56 -15.98 22.52
CA ILE A 130 17.77 -15.38 21.46
C ILE A 130 18.37 -15.84 20.13
N ILE A 131 17.56 -16.55 19.34
CA ILE A 131 17.98 -17.13 18.06
C ILE A 131 17.20 -16.48 16.94
N SER A 132 17.89 -15.78 16.06
CA SER A 132 17.33 -15.19 14.86
C SER A 132 17.49 -16.15 13.67
N PRO A 133 16.38 -16.63 13.07
CA PRO A 133 16.46 -17.55 11.94
C PRO A 133 16.90 -16.85 10.65
N THR A 134 17.53 -17.60 9.77
CA THR A 134 17.84 -17.15 8.40
C THR A 134 16.61 -17.35 7.53
N GLY A 135 15.99 -16.30 7.01
CA GLY A 135 14.83 -16.43 6.10
C GLY A 135 13.60 -15.65 6.52
N GLY A 136 13.64 -14.96 7.66
CA GLY A 136 12.58 -14.07 8.13
C GLY A 136 11.25 -14.79 8.47
N PRO A 137 10.23 -14.02 8.81
CA PRO A 137 8.97 -14.55 9.37
C PRO A 137 8.10 -15.37 8.38
N ASN A 138 8.50 -15.47 7.12
CA ASN A 138 7.80 -16.24 6.07
C ASN A 138 8.36 -17.66 5.87
N SER A 139 9.49 -17.99 6.49
CA SER A 139 10.06 -19.33 6.42
C SER A 139 9.30 -20.28 7.33
N ASP A 140 9.23 -21.56 6.96
CA ASP A 140 8.67 -22.58 7.82
C ASP A 140 9.65 -22.85 8.96
N LEU A 141 9.40 -22.19 10.10
CA LEU A 141 10.23 -22.25 11.29
C LEU A 141 9.94 -23.49 12.15
N SER A 142 8.97 -24.31 11.75
CA SER A 142 8.53 -25.48 12.54
C SER A 142 9.65 -26.51 12.68
N GLU A 143 10.44 -26.72 11.66
CA GLU A 143 11.55 -27.68 11.67
C GLU A 143 12.68 -27.23 12.60
N LEU A 144 13.01 -25.91 12.56
CA LEU A 144 13.99 -25.32 13.47
C LEU A 144 13.47 -25.37 14.92
N ALA A 145 12.22 -25.00 15.17
CA ALA A 145 11.62 -25.05 16.51
C ALA A 145 11.67 -26.45 17.10
N MET A 146 11.25 -27.47 16.32
CA MET A 146 11.32 -28.88 16.77
C MET A 146 12.76 -29.34 17.03
N ALA A 147 13.71 -28.91 16.22
CA ALA A 147 15.12 -29.26 16.42
C ALA A 147 15.70 -28.62 17.69
N LEU A 148 15.29 -27.39 18.01
CA LEU A 148 15.71 -26.67 19.21
C LEU A 148 15.04 -27.24 20.48
N GLU A 149 13.76 -27.62 20.39
CA GLU A 149 13.00 -28.23 21.47
C GLU A 149 13.52 -29.66 21.84
N ALA A 150 14.05 -30.37 20.86
CA ALA A 150 14.61 -31.71 21.05
C ALA A 150 15.97 -31.75 21.77
N MET A 151 16.59 -30.58 22.04
CA MET A 151 17.88 -30.51 22.74
C MET A 151 17.71 -30.76 24.25
N GLU A 152 18.51 -31.65 24.83
CA GLU A 152 18.46 -31.99 26.28
C GLU A 152 18.70 -30.80 27.21
N THR A 153 19.37 -29.76 26.70
CA THR A 153 19.70 -28.53 27.44
C THR A 153 18.60 -27.49 27.41
N THR A 154 17.53 -27.71 26.63
CA THR A 154 16.42 -26.79 26.43
C THR A 154 15.28 -27.11 27.36
N ALA A 155 14.91 -26.17 28.23
CA ALA A 155 13.74 -26.30 29.10
C ALA A 155 12.46 -25.87 28.39
N LEU A 156 12.53 -24.80 27.60
CA LEU A 156 11.38 -24.22 26.88
C LEU A 156 11.85 -23.47 25.64
N VAL A 157 11.16 -23.71 24.52
CA VAL A 157 11.29 -22.88 23.32
C VAL A 157 10.05 -22.00 23.22
N GLN A 158 10.25 -20.71 23.32
CA GLN A 158 9.18 -19.75 23.16
C GLN A 158 9.30 -19.09 21.78
N LEU A 159 8.29 -19.32 20.96
CA LEU A 159 8.15 -18.69 19.65
C LEU A 159 7.11 -17.57 19.76
N ASP A 160 7.57 -16.32 19.72
CA ASP A 160 6.65 -15.18 19.88
C ASP A 160 6.14 -14.67 18.52
N THR A 161 5.77 -15.62 17.65
CA THR A 161 5.23 -15.30 16.31
C THR A 161 3.74 -14.98 16.33
N ALA A 162 3.02 -15.32 17.39
CA ALA A 162 1.56 -15.22 17.42
C ALA A 162 1.05 -13.78 17.23
N TRP A 163 1.77 -12.76 17.71
CA TRP A 163 1.39 -11.36 17.51
C TRP A 163 1.74 -10.88 16.10
N VAL A 164 2.85 -11.33 15.51
CA VAL A 164 3.26 -11.02 14.13
C VAL A 164 2.25 -11.57 13.15
N GLU A 165 1.82 -12.84 13.33
CA GLU A 165 0.78 -13.45 12.51
C GLU A 165 -0.56 -12.72 12.64
N ARG A 166 -0.94 -12.30 13.86
CA ARG A 166 -2.14 -11.48 14.06
C ARG A 166 -2.04 -10.13 13.37
N LEU A 167 -0.90 -9.45 13.49
CA LEU A 167 -0.67 -8.17 12.82
C LEU A 167 -0.75 -8.31 11.30
N ARG A 168 -0.09 -9.33 10.74
CA ARG A 168 -0.15 -9.64 9.31
C ARG A 168 -1.58 -9.92 8.85
N SER A 169 -2.32 -10.75 9.59
CA SER A 169 -3.73 -11.03 9.29
C SER A 169 -4.59 -9.78 9.31
N ILE A 170 -4.32 -8.84 10.22
CA ILE A 170 -5.00 -7.55 10.28
C ILE A 170 -4.65 -6.70 9.05
N LEU A 171 -3.36 -6.61 8.67
CA LEU A 171 -2.91 -5.86 7.50
C LEU A 171 -3.51 -6.43 6.20
N GLU A 172 -3.56 -7.76 6.06
CA GLU A 172 -4.23 -8.42 4.93
C GLU A 172 -5.73 -8.10 4.88
N LEU A 173 -6.41 -8.12 6.03
CA LEU A 173 -7.82 -7.73 6.11
C LEU A 173 -8.01 -6.29 5.63
N VAL A 174 -7.17 -5.36 6.11
CA VAL A 174 -7.22 -3.96 5.70
C VAL A 174 -6.99 -3.82 4.19
N LEU A 175 -6.01 -4.53 3.62
CA LEU A 175 -5.77 -4.52 2.16
C LEU A 175 -6.99 -5.01 1.38
N ARG A 176 -7.68 -6.07 1.83
CA ARG A 176 -8.93 -6.53 1.19
C ARG A 176 -10.03 -5.47 1.23
N VAL A 177 -10.16 -4.77 2.36
CA VAL A 177 -11.10 -3.64 2.48
C VAL A 177 -10.73 -2.52 1.52
N VAL A 178 -9.44 -2.17 1.43
CA VAL A 178 -8.94 -1.17 0.47
C VAL A 178 -9.25 -1.57 -0.97
N ASP A 179 -9.09 -2.84 -1.34
CA ASP A 179 -9.41 -3.32 -2.69
C ASP A 179 -10.91 -3.19 -3.00
N ILE A 180 -11.79 -3.53 -2.04
CA ILE A 180 -13.24 -3.35 -2.18
C ILE A 180 -13.58 -1.86 -2.36
N VAL A 181 -13.02 -0.98 -1.54
CA VAL A 181 -13.22 0.48 -1.63
C VAL A 181 -12.70 1.01 -2.96
N THR A 182 -11.57 0.50 -3.45
CA THR A 182 -11.01 0.85 -4.76
C THR A 182 -11.99 0.57 -5.89
N VAL A 183 -12.61 -0.61 -5.90
CA VAL A 183 -13.60 -0.98 -6.91
C VAL A 183 -14.85 -0.10 -6.82
N LEU A 184 -15.36 0.15 -5.61
CA LEU A 184 -16.54 1.00 -5.39
C LEU A 184 -16.29 2.45 -5.83
N LEU A 185 -15.16 3.03 -5.44
CA LEU A 185 -14.78 4.39 -5.83
C LEU A 185 -14.48 4.48 -7.32
N GLY A 186 -13.84 3.46 -7.91
CA GLY A 186 -13.64 3.37 -9.35
C GLY A 186 -14.96 3.37 -10.13
N PHE A 187 -15.96 2.62 -9.65
CA PHE A 187 -17.30 2.69 -10.20
C PHE A 187 -17.92 4.09 -10.03
N GLY A 188 -17.76 4.72 -8.87
CA GLY A 188 -18.18 6.09 -8.63
C GLY A 188 -17.56 7.09 -9.62
N VAL A 189 -16.26 6.95 -9.90
CA VAL A 189 -15.55 7.77 -10.90
C VAL A 189 -16.18 7.61 -12.29
N ILE A 190 -16.46 6.35 -12.71
CA ILE A 190 -17.14 6.08 -14.00
C ILE A 190 -18.49 6.80 -14.07
N VAL A 191 -19.29 6.74 -13.00
CA VAL A 191 -20.61 7.40 -12.94
C VAL A 191 -20.48 8.93 -13.00
N VAL A 192 -19.55 9.50 -12.23
CA VAL A 192 -19.31 10.96 -12.21
C VAL A 192 -18.89 11.44 -13.62
N ILE A 193 -17.92 10.79 -14.24
CA ILE A 193 -17.46 11.15 -15.59
C ILE A 193 -18.58 10.93 -16.60
N GLY A 194 -19.31 9.81 -16.49
CA GLY A 194 -20.45 9.54 -17.36
C GLY A 194 -21.51 10.64 -17.30
N ASN A 195 -21.84 11.13 -16.10
CA ASN A 195 -22.76 12.24 -15.93
C ASN A 195 -22.22 13.57 -16.47
N THR A 196 -20.93 13.85 -16.24
CA THR A 196 -20.27 15.05 -16.79
C THR A 196 -20.30 15.06 -18.33
N ILE A 197 -19.96 13.94 -18.95
CA ILE A 197 -20.00 13.78 -20.41
C ILE A 197 -21.43 13.88 -20.94
N ARG A 198 -22.42 13.34 -20.23
CA ARG A 198 -23.82 13.51 -20.60
C ARG A 198 -24.22 14.98 -20.65
N LEU A 199 -23.84 15.76 -19.63
CA LEU A 199 -24.12 17.19 -19.59
C LEU A 199 -23.39 17.92 -20.75
N GLU A 200 -22.15 17.54 -21.06
CA GLU A 200 -21.39 18.09 -22.20
C GLU A 200 -22.08 17.78 -23.54
N ILE A 201 -22.58 16.56 -23.73
CA ILE A 201 -23.37 16.18 -24.92
C ILE A 201 -24.63 17.02 -25.03
N ASN A 202 -25.39 17.17 -23.95
CA ASN A 202 -26.62 17.97 -23.95
C ASN A 202 -26.33 19.45 -24.28
N ASN A 203 -25.27 20.03 -23.75
CA ASN A 203 -24.89 21.41 -24.02
C ASN A 203 -24.47 21.66 -25.47
N ARG A 204 -24.15 20.59 -26.22
CA ARG A 204 -23.71 20.65 -27.63
C ARG A 204 -24.67 19.96 -28.59
N GLN A 205 -25.92 19.79 -28.17
CA GLN A 205 -26.91 19.03 -28.96
C GLN A 205 -27.07 19.62 -30.36
N ASP A 206 -27.16 20.94 -30.47
CA ASP A 206 -27.30 21.64 -31.77
C ASP A 206 -26.11 21.41 -32.70
N GLU A 207 -24.89 21.41 -32.17
CA GLU A 207 -23.67 21.12 -32.97
C GLU A 207 -23.69 19.66 -33.46
N ILE A 208 -24.11 18.72 -32.60
CA ILE A 208 -24.20 17.30 -32.93
C ILE A 208 -25.25 17.07 -34.02
N GLU A 209 -26.39 17.71 -33.94
CA GLU A 209 -27.48 17.61 -34.90
C GLU A 209 -27.02 18.10 -36.28
N VAL A 210 -26.37 19.28 -36.37
CA VAL A 210 -25.82 19.80 -37.62
C VAL A 210 -24.79 18.84 -38.21
N ILE A 211 -23.88 18.27 -37.40
CA ILE A 211 -22.89 17.30 -37.88
C ILE A 211 -23.58 16.05 -38.45
N LYS A 212 -24.62 15.57 -37.81
CA LYS A 212 -25.40 14.41 -38.29
C LYS A 212 -26.15 14.69 -39.58
N LEU A 213 -26.77 15.86 -39.69
CA LEU A 213 -27.47 16.31 -40.92
C LEU A 213 -26.55 16.35 -42.13
N VAL A 214 -25.29 16.72 -41.95
CA VAL A 214 -24.24 16.73 -43.02
C VAL A 214 -23.65 15.32 -43.27
N GLY A 215 -24.13 14.27 -42.56
CA GLY A 215 -23.71 12.89 -42.74
C GLY A 215 -22.55 12.45 -41.83
N GLY A 216 -22.28 13.17 -40.77
CA GLY A 216 -21.28 12.79 -39.77
C GLY A 216 -21.61 11.46 -39.09
N SER A 217 -20.65 10.53 -39.03
CA SER A 217 -20.85 9.24 -38.37
C SER A 217 -20.86 9.36 -36.85
N ASN A 218 -21.61 8.48 -36.16
CA ASN A 218 -21.63 8.41 -34.68
C ASN A 218 -20.22 8.25 -34.09
N GLY A 219 -19.32 7.56 -34.78
CA GLY A 219 -17.91 7.40 -34.38
C GLY A 219 -17.14 8.71 -34.42
N TYR A 220 -17.46 9.61 -35.35
CA TYR A 220 -16.82 10.93 -35.45
C TYR A 220 -17.27 11.83 -34.31
N VAL A 221 -18.58 11.89 -34.06
CA VAL A 221 -19.19 12.68 -32.98
C VAL A 221 -18.71 12.25 -31.59
N ARG A 222 -18.49 10.96 -31.39
CA ARG A 222 -18.11 10.36 -30.10
C ARG A 222 -16.67 10.67 -29.68
N ARG A 223 -15.74 10.79 -30.64
CA ARG A 223 -14.29 10.93 -30.38
C ARG A 223 -13.93 12.06 -29.40
N PRO A 224 -14.40 13.30 -29.57
CA PRO A 224 -14.06 14.39 -28.67
C PRO A 224 -14.39 14.09 -27.20
N PHE A 225 -15.55 13.50 -26.95
CA PHE A 225 -16.01 13.18 -25.59
C PHE A 225 -15.18 12.06 -24.93
N LEU A 226 -14.68 11.10 -25.72
CA LEU A 226 -13.75 10.09 -25.21
C LEU A 226 -12.43 10.71 -24.73
N TYR A 227 -11.92 11.70 -25.47
CA TYR A 227 -10.73 12.42 -25.05
C TYR A 227 -10.97 13.34 -23.86
N SER A 228 -12.16 13.98 -23.76
CA SER A 228 -12.55 14.73 -22.55
C SER A 228 -12.56 13.80 -21.32
N GLY A 229 -13.17 12.61 -21.43
CA GLY A 229 -13.17 11.63 -20.35
C GLY A 229 -11.78 11.17 -19.94
N PHE A 230 -10.90 10.90 -20.93
CA PHE A 230 -9.50 10.59 -20.67
C PHE A 230 -8.82 11.70 -19.85
N TRP A 231 -8.98 12.97 -20.25
CA TRP A 231 -8.38 14.10 -19.54
C TRP A 231 -8.94 14.34 -18.16
N TYR A 232 -10.25 14.13 -17.93
CA TYR A 232 -10.84 14.18 -16.58
C TYR A 232 -10.22 13.13 -15.67
N GLY A 233 -10.10 11.89 -16.14
CA GLY A 233 -9.52 10.81 -15.36
C GLY A 233 -8.01 10.98 -15.13
N PHE A 234 -7.27 11.41 -16.15
CA PHE A 234 -5.84 11.67 -16.05
C PHE A 234 -5.54 12.86 -15.12
N GLY A 235 -6.30 13.96 -15.25
CA GLY A 235 -6.22 15.11 -14.35
C GLY A 235 -6.54 14.74 -12.91
N GLY A 236 -7.56 13.91 -12.71
CA GLY A 236 -7.86 13.34 -11.39
C GLY A 236 -6.70 12.51 -10.83
N GLY A 237 -6.06 11.68 -11.67
CA GLY A 237 -4.85 10.95 -11.29
C GLY A 237 -3.70 11.87 -10.86
N ILE A 238 -3.49 12.98 -11.54
CA ILE A 238 -2.49 13.99 -11.16
C ILE A 238 -2.81 14.57 -9.77
N ILE A 239 -4.05 15.00 -9.55
CA ILE A 239 -4.49 15.52 -8.24
C ILE A 239 -4.31 14.45 -7.16
N ALA A 240 -4.63 13.18 -7.44
CA ALA A 240 -4.42 12.09 -6.50
C ALA A 240 -2.96 11.94 -6.09
N VAL A 241 -2.04 11.97 -7.05
CA VAL A 241 -0.59 11.91 -6.79
C VAL A 241 -0.16 13.07 -5.90
N PHE A 242 -0.54 14.31 -6.23
CA PHE A 242 -0.20 15.48 -5.42
C PHE A 242 -0.80 15.44 -4.02
N THR A 243 -2.03 14.94 -3.89
CA THR A 243 -2.69 14.77 -2.59
C THR A 243 -1.95 13.78 -1.71
N ILE A 244 -1.54 12.62 -2.26
CA ILE A 244 -0.77 11.61 -1.53
C ILE A 244 0.60 12.16 -1.13
N TRP A 245 1.32 12.82 -2.04
CA TRP A 245 2.62 13.42 -1.75
C TRP A 245 2.53 14.52 -0.69
N GLY A 246 1.50 15.36 -0.78
CA GLY A 246 1.23 16.39 0.22
C GLY A 246 0.93 15.80 1.59
N ALA A 247 0.09 14.77 1.67
CA ALA A 247 -0.24 14.08 2.91
C ALA A 247 1.00 13.41 3.55
N LEU A 248 1.80 12.71 2.73
CA LEU A 248 3.06 12.11 3.19
C LEU A 248 4.06 13.17 3.68
N GLY A 249 4.16 14.31 2.98
CA GLY A 249 5.02 15.42 3.39
C GLY A 249 4.63 16.00 4.74
N LEU A 250 3.33 16.11 5.03
CA LEU A 250 2.83 16.60 6.33
C LEU A 250 3.10 15.60 7.48
N VAL A 251 3.07 14.31 7.20
CA VAL A 251 3.25 13.26 8.22
C VAL A 251 4.73 12.89 8.40
N SER A 252 5.58 13.13 7.40
CA SER A 252 6.97 12.65 7.38
C SER A 252 7.81 13.14 8.55
N SER A 253 7.65 14.40 8.97
CA SER A 253 8.41 14.96 10.11
C SER A 253 8.05 14.26 11.43
N SER A 254 6.77 14.03 11.68
CA SER A 254 6.29 13.35 12.89
C SER A 254 6.68 11.87 12.89
N ALA A 255 6.61 11.21 11.73
CA ALA A 255 7.02 9.81 11.60
C ALA A 255 8.53 9.62 11.82
N THR A 256 9.37 10.53 11.30
CA THR A 256 10.82 10.50 11.52
C THR A 256 11.17 10.77 12.99
N SER A 257 10.49 11.72 13.63
CA SER A 257 10.71 11.98 15.06
C SER A 257 10.32 10.77 15.93
N LEU A 258 9.24 10.08 15.57
CA LEU A 258 8.83 8.87 16.27
C LEU A 258 9.85 7.73 16.06
N ALA A 259 10.31 7.52 14.82
CA ALA A 259 11.33 6.52 14.51
C ALA A 259 12.62 6.72 15.30
N GLN A 260 13.07 7.97 15.44
CA GLN A 260 14.26 8.31 16.23
C GLN A 260 14.11 7.99 17.73
N LEU A 261 12.90 8.06 18.29
CA LEU A 261 12.65 7.67 19.69
C LEU A 261 12.80 6.16 19.94
N TYR A 262 12.77 5.37 18.86
CA TYR A 262 12.95 3.91 18.87
C TYR A 262 14.27 3.47 18.22
N ASP A 263 15.27 4.37 18.13
CA ASP A 263 16.56 4.12 17.46
C ASP A 263 16.45 3.50 16.05
N SER A 264 15.39 3.86 15.33
CA SER A 264 15.11 3.35 13.97
C SER A 264 15.36 4.41 12.91
N ASP A 265 16.11 4.06 11.86
CA ASP A 265 16.34 4.91 10.67
C ASP A 265 15.17 4.87 9.68
N TYR A 266 13.98 4.45 10.11
CA TYR A 266 12.82 4.32 9.25
C TYR A 266 12.43 5.65 8.59
N ARG A 267 12.20 5.60 7.28
CA ARG A 267 11.69 6.72 6.47
C ARG A 267 10.43 6.30 5.73
N LEU A 268 9.43 7.17 5.72
CA LEU A 268 8.21 6.95 4.96
C LEU A 268 8.52 6.76 3.46
N ILE A 269 8.01 5.68 2.91
CA ILE A 269 8.11 5.34 1.49
C ILE A 269 6.89 5.94 0.79
N GLY A 270 7.13 6.79 -0.20
CA GLY A 270 6.09 7.37 -1.05
C GLY A 270 5.72 6.47 -2.23
N LEU A 271 4.89 7.01 -3.14
CA LEU A 271 4.57 6.34 -4.39
C LEU A 271 5.83 6.16 -5.25
N SER A 272 6.11 4.94 -5.66
CA SER A 272 7.13 4.64 -6.66
C SER A 272 6.71 5.17 -8.04
N ILE A 273 7.66 5.29 -8.97
CA ILE A 273 7.37 5.69 -10.36
C ILE A 273 6.35 4.73 -10.99
N LYS A 274 6.47 3.43 -10.74
CA LYS A 274 5.55 2.41 -11.24
C LYS A 274 4.13 2.63 -10.71
N GLU A 275 3.97 2.84 -9.42
CA GLU A 275 2.67 3.08 -8.79
C GLU A 275 2.04 4.39 -9.27
N THR A 276 2.84 5.44 -9.41
CA THR A 276 2.41 6.72 -10.00
C THR A 276 1.87 6.52 -11.42
N LEU A 277 2.58 5.80 -12.29
CA LEU A 277 2.14 5.51 -13.65
C LEU A 277 0.87 4.65 -13.67
N VAL A 278 0.77 3.66 -12.80
CA VAL A 278 -0.44 2.82 -12.64
C VAL A 278 -1.63 3.68 -12.20
N LEU A 279 -1.45 4.57 -11.24
CA LEU A 279 -2.51 5.45 -10.77
C LEU A 279 -3.00 6.41 -11.87
N LEU A 280 -2.09 7.05 -12.61
CA LEU A 280 -2.41 7.90 -13.75
C LEU A 280 -3.12 7.12 -14.85
N GLY A 281 -2.61 5.93 -15.19
CA GLY A 281 -3.19 5.05 -16.20
C GLY A 281 -4.58 4.55 -15.83
N THR A 282 -4.77 4.16 -14.56
CA THR A 282 -6.08 3.74 -14.03
C THR A 282 -7.09 4.88 -14.09
N GLY A 283 -6.71 6.09 -13.66
CA GLY A 283 -7.55 7.27 -13.77
C GLY A 283 -7.97 7.54 -15.23
N ALA A 284 -7.02 7.55 -16.16
CA ALA A 284 -7.28 7.75 -17.58
C ALA A 284 -8.20 6.67 -18.17
N LEU A 285 -8.02 5.40 -17.81
CA LEU A 285 -8.85 4.29 -18.26
C LEU A 285 -10.29 4.37 -17.70
N LEU A 286 -10.44 4.69 -16.41
CA LEU A 286 -11.76 4.90 -15.81
C LEU A 286 -12.48 6.08 -16.46
N GLY A 287 -11.76 7.17 -16.74
CA GLY A 287 -12.30 8.34 -17.43
C GLY A 287 -12.75 8.03 -18.85
N TRP A 288 -11.93 7.33 -19.60
CA TRP A 288 -12.26 6.90 -20.94
C TRP A 288 -13.46 5.95 -20.97
N SER A 289 -13.53 4.99 -20.04
CA SER A 289 -14.62 4.02 -19.93
C SER A 289 -15.96 4.71 -19.57
N GLY A 290 -15.94 5.65 -18.61
CA GLY A 290 -17.11 6.44 -18.24
C GLY A 290 -17.66 7.26 -19.42
N ALA A 291 -16.77 7.92 -20.16
CA ALA A 291 -17.13 8.64 -21.38
C ALA A 291 -17.65 7.69 -22.47
N ALA A 292 -17.07 6.51 -22.61
CA ALA A 292 -17.50 5.51 -23.57
C ALA A 292 -18.94 5.04 -23.30
N ILE A 293 -19.25 4.74 -22.04
CA ILE A 293 -20.60 4.32 -21.63
C ILE A 293 -21.62 5.44 -21.87
N ALA A 294 -21.30 6.67 -21.45
CA ALA A 294 -22.17 7.82 -21.60
C ALA A 294 -22.48 8.12 -23.08
N THR A 295 -21.44 8.14 -23.94
CA THR A 295 -21.60 8.43 -25.37
C THR A 295 -22.41 7.37 -26.12
N VAL A 296 -22.24 6.07 -25.79
CA VAL A 296 -23.03 5.00 -26.42
C VAL A 296 -24.53 5.14 -26.11
N ARG A 297 -24.85 5.49 -24.86
CA ARG A 297 -26.22 5.59 -24.41
C ARG A 297 -26.92 6.85 -24.95
N HIS A 298 -26.30 8.01 -24.87
CA HIS A 298 -26.98 9.29 -25.13
C HIS A 298 -26.89 9.77 -26.57
N LEU A 299 -25.91 9.31 -27.38
CA LEU A 299 -25.90 9.62 -28.81
C LEU A 299 -26.97 8.86 -29.62
N ARG A 300 -27.52 7.77 -29.09
CA ARG A 300 -28.69 7.09 -29.68
C ARG A 300 -29.98 7.88 -29.54
N ASP A 301 -30.10 8.61 -28.42
CA ASP A 301 -31.29 9.42 -28.13
C ASP A 301 -31.31 10.72 -28.95
N ALA A 302 -30.18 11.10 -29.55
CA ALA A 302 -30.01 12.27 -30.40
C ALA A 302 -30.03 11.95 -31.91
N ASP A 303 -30.48 10.78 -32.33
CA ASP A 303 -30.72 10.48 -33.75
C ASP A 303 -32.03 11.20 -34.17
N PRO A 304 -32.00 12.08 -35.21
CA PRO A 304 -33.20 12.65 -35.75
C PRO A 304 -34.08 11.54 -36.36
N GLU A 305 -35.42 11.54 -36.03
CA GLU A 305 -36.40 10.67 -36.64
C GLU A 305 -36.49 10.83 -38.18
#